data_21eead13fee8ce7be7bbef8139d028a8
#
_entry.id   21eead13fee8ce7be7bbef8139d028a8
#
_cell.length_a   1.000
_cell.length_b   1.000
_cell.length_c   1.000
_cell.angle_alpha   90.00
_cell.angle_beta   90.00
_cell.angle_gamma   90.00
#
_symmetry.space_group_name_H-M   'P 1'
#
loop_
_entity.id
_entity.type
_entity.pdbx_description
1 polymer ?
#
loop_
_entity_poly.entity_id
_entity_poly.type
_entity_poly.pdbx_seq_one_letter_code
_entity_poly.pdbx_strand_id
1 'polypeptide(L)'
;MLWIDANFSYSDPTTRHLLYALPRLQAAGWRVKIWCLRSEVPREAVEHIFLPPGRSLGPFSYLAFSVMANCYGLWRWMTQKQRPAAVIHATCTTYFGADLTSVHFLQCVWLRKQLRLGFSSLKEFALFWLHIVAAMMERLHWWSPSLKLALPVSDSVGDEVRRRARRSVAVETLPNSYDDVRFNPTVREERRKLVRERLGYHPDDAVFIFTSRGHYKRKGFWLALAALGRLRAEPAMSHVKLLIVGGQSAAVVALQSKVERIAPDWNQWIVFTGQQPDVESYLAAADAFLFPSYFEAFSLAEIEAAAMGVPLLLTRHHGSEMILEEGANGLWLEFDADAIAETVRRFLGMDRSAFRRSIGRALTRAEYAERLLAIYEKMFAASDAAARR
;
A
#
# COMPACT_ATOMS: atom_id res chain seq x y z
N MET A 1 -10.07 2.92 23.60
CA MET A 1 -9.29 2.14 22.60
C MET A 1 -7.89 2.72 22.50
N LEU A 2 -6.89 1.89 22.20
CA LEU A 2 -5.51 2.32 21.98
C LEU A 2 -5.04 1.90 20.60
N TRP A 3 -4.55 2.84 19.79
CA TRP A 3 -3.87 2.60 18.53
C TRP A 3 -2.35 2.74 18.71
N ILE A 4 -1.58 1.85 18.10
CA ILE A 4 -0.12 1.80 18.24
C ILE A 4 0.53 1.68 16.88
N ASP A 5 1.23 2.75 16.47
CA ASP A 5 2.08 2.79 15.28
C ASP A 5 3.17 3.87 15.43
N ALA A 6 4.25 3.70 14.70
CA ALA A 6 5.34 4.69 14.68
C ALA A 6 4.90 6.05 14.12
N ASN A 7 3.97 6.07 13.16
CA ASN A 7 3.57 7.28 12.45
C ASN A 7 2.08 7.28 12.09
N PHE A 8 1.33 8.21 12.65
CA PHE A 8 -0.07 8.45 12.27
C PHE A 8 -0.16 9.65 11.33
N SER A 9 -0.26 9.37 10.02
CA SER A 9 -0.31 10.37 8.96
C SER A 9 -1.33 10.00 7.89
N TYR A 10 -2.04 10.99 7.36
CA TYR A 10 -2.94 10.81 6.21
C TYR A 10 -2.19 10.42 4.93
N SER A 11 -0.89 10.64 4.89
CA SER A 11 -0.01 10.21 3.80
C SER A 11 0.55 8.80 3.97
N ASP A 12 0.44 8.21 5.17
CA ASP A 12 0.94 6.87 5.46
C ASP A 12 -0.06 5.80 5.01
N PRO A 13 0.33 4.84 4.16
CA PRO A 13 -0.59 3.83 3.64
C PRO A 13 -1.11 2.84 4.69
N THR A 14 -0.47 2.76 5.87
CA THR A 14 -0.87 1.83 6.93
C THR A 14 -1.86 2.46 7.91
N THR A 15 -1.63 3.71 8.31
CA THR A 15 -2.42 4.38 9.36
C THR A 15 -3.52 5.29 8.84
N ARG A 16 -3.45 5.74 7.57
CA ARG A 16 -4.45 6.66 7.00
C ARG A 16 -5.89 6.14 7.08
N HIS A 17 -6.08 4.82 6.95
CA HIS A 17 -7.41 4.20 7.02
C HIS A 17 -8.02 4.32 8.42
N LEU A 18 -7.18 4.14 9.46
CA LEU A 18 -7.60 4.36 10.86
C LEU A 18 -7.98 5.81 11.09
N LEU A 19 -7.19 6.76 10.54
CA LEU A 19 -7.46 8.18 10.68
C LEU A 19 -8.77 8.60 9.97
N TYR A 20 -9.07 8.05 8.81
CA TYR A 20 -10.35 8.29 8.14
C TYR A 20 -11.54 7.69 8.89
N ALA A 21 -11.33 6.60 9.63
CA ALA A 21 -12.38 5.99 10.46
C ALA A 21 -12.59 6.73 11.81
N LEU A 22 -11.64 7.54 12.27
CA LEU A 22 -11.66 8.19 13.57
C LEU A 22 -12.96 8.98 13.86
N PRO A 23 -13.46 9.84 12.96
CA PRO A 23 -14.70 10.61 13.23
C PRO A 23 -15.90 9.68 13.47
N ARG A 24 -16.00 8.60 12.71
CA ARG A 24 -17.10 7.63 12.85
C ARG A 24 -17.03 6.86 14.18
N LEU A 25 -15.81 6.47 14.59
CA LEU A 25 -15.59 5.82 15.89
C LEU A 25 -15.93 6.75 17.06
N GLN A 26 -15.54 8.02 16.98
CA GLN A 26 -15.87 9.02 17.99
C GLN A 26 -17.38 9.27 18.09
N ALA A 27 -18.08 9.34 16.94
CA ALA A 27 -19.54 9.46 16.90
C ALA A 27 -20.24 8.25 17.54
N ALA A 28 -19.61 7.06 17.50
CA ALA A 28 -20.09 5.86 18.21
C ALA A 28 -19.66 5.80 19.70
N GLY A 29 -19.08 6.87 20.25
CA GLY A 29 -18.68 6.97 21.66
C GLY A 29 -17.32 6.41 22.01
N TRP A 30 -16.52 6.01 21.02
CA TRP A 30 -15.17 5.49 21.27
C TRP A 30 -14.19 6.62 21.60
N ARG A 31 -13.47 6.48 22.73
CA ARG A 31 -12.32 7.33 23.05
C ARG A 31 -11.06 6.67 22.55
N VAL A 32 -10.31 7.35 21.66
CA VAL A 32 -9.08 6.84 21.07
C VAL A 32 -7.87 7.47 21.73
N LYS A 33 -6.89 6.65 22.08
CA LYS A 33 -5.54 7.03 22.49
C LYS A 33 -4.56 6.53 21.44
N ILE A 34 -3.45 7.24 21.26
CA ILE A 34 -2.42 6.90 20.26
C ILE A 34 -1.05 6.82 20.95
N TRP A 35 -0.33 5.70 20.74
CA TRP A 35 1.10 5.61 21.02
C TRP A 35 1.86 5.71 19.71
N CYS A 36 2.75 6.70 19.59
CA CYS A 36 3.46 6.97 18.33
C CYS A 36 4.80 7.67 18.54
N LEU A 37 5.61 7.78 17.49
CA LEU A 37 6.71 8.73 17.40
C LEU A 37 6.22 10.07 16.86
N ARG A 38 5.26 10.04 15.91
CA ARG A 38 4.69 11.21 15.22
C ARG A 38 3.21 11.01 14.94
N SER A 39 2.47 12.11 14.96
CA SER A 39 1.06 12.13 14.58
C SER A 39 0.70 13.46 13.93
N GLU A 40 -0.09 13.40 12.86
CA GLU A 40 -0.74 14.56 12.23
C GLU A 40 -2.14 14.82 12.84
N VAL A 41 -2.62 13.94 13.73
CA VAL A 41 -3.92 14.11 14.39
C VAL A 41 -3.82 15.22 15.42
N PRO A 42 -4.77 16.18 15.43
CA PRO A 42 -4.80 17.23 16.45
C PRO A 42 -4.89 16.66 17.87
N ARG A 43 -4.23 17.30 18.83
CA ARG A 43 -4.19 16.85 20.23
C ARG A 43 -5.56 16.95 20.91
N GLU A 44 -6.42 17.79 20.42
CA GLU A 44 -7.81 17.96 20.88
C GLU A 44 -8.70 16.78 20.46
N ALA A 45 -8.34 16.10 19.36
CA ALA A 45 -9.13 14.98 18.84
C ALA A 45 -8.83 13.65 19.54
N VAL A 46 -7.58 13.43 19.98
CA VAL A 46 -7.14 12.17 20.61
C VAL A 46 -6.06 12.40 21.66
N GLU A 47 -6.00 11.53 22.65
CA GLU A 47 -4.90 11.51 23.62
C GLU A 47 -3.65 10.88 23.00
N HIS A 48 -2.54 11.64 22.96
CA HIS A 48 -1.27 11.17 22.43
C HIS A 48 -0.28 10.82 23.53
N ILE A 49 0.40 9.69 23.35
CA ILE A 49 1.62 9.33 24.10
C ILE A 49 2.74 9.17 23.09
N PHE A 50 3.62 10.19 23.06
CA PHE A 50 4.79 10.18 22.19
C PHE A 50 5.92 9.39 22.84
N LEU A 51 6.34 8.31 22.18
CA LEU A 51 7.47 7.51 22.66
C LEU A 51 8.80 8.06 22.12
N PRO A 52 9.90 8.03 22.92
CA PRO A 52 11.20 8.47 22.42
C PRO A 52 11.68 7.59 21.26
N PRO A 53 12.51 8.13 20.35
CA PRO A 53 13.16 9.44 20.42
C PRO A 53 12.35 10.61 19.87
N GLY A 54 11.07 10.46 19.53
CA GLY A 54 10.20 11.53 19.01
C GLY A 54 10.59 12.10 17.64
N ARG A 55 11.59 11.49 16.97
CA ARG A 55 12.08 11.86 15.64
C ARG A 55 12.32 10.62 14.79
N SER A 56 12.40 10.83 13.47
CA SER A 56 12.73 9.73 12.56
C SER A 56 14.19 9.30 12.70
N LEU A 57 14.39 8.00 12.81
CA LEU A 57 15.68 7.33 12.71
C LEU A 57 15.89 6.71 11.31
N GLY A 58 15.21 7.26 10.29
CA GLY A 58 15.23 6.69 8.94
C GLY A 58 14.68 5.25 8.92
N PRO A 59 15.39 4.31 8.28
CA PRO A 59 14.96 2.92 8.18
C PRO A 59 14.79 2.19 9.52
N PHE A 60 15.46 2.68 10.59
CA PHE A 60 15.41 2.09 11.92
C PHE A 60 14.20 2.55 12.77
N SER A 61 13.46 3.55 12.31
CA SER A 61 12.35 4.16 13.08
C SER A 61 11.33 3.12 13.54
N TYR A 62 10.95 2.22 12.66
CA TYR A 62 9.93 1.22 12.94
C TYR A 62 10.38 0.20 13.98
N LEU A 63 11.61 -0.30 13.86
CA LEU A 63 12.18 -1.24 14.82
C LEU A 63 12.38 -0.59 16.19
N ALA A 64 12.96 0.62 16.22
CA ALA A 64 13.15 1.37 17.47
C ALA A 64 11.81 1.65 18.17
N PHE A 65 10.80 2.07 17.41
CA PHE A 65 9.45 2.26 17.94
C PHE A 65 8.88 0.98 18.53
N SER A 66 8.99 -0.13 17.83
CA SER A 66 8.47 -1.42 18.33
C SER A 66 9.13 -1.82 19.64
N VAL A 67 10.45 -1.68 19.77
CA VAL A 67 11.16 -1.92 21.03
C VAL A 67 10.64 -1.01 22.14
N MET A 68 10.56 0.30 21.89
CA MET A 68 10.10 1.28 22.87
C MET A 68 8.65 1.06 23.29
N ALA A 69 7.75 0.75 22.36
CA ALA A 69 6.35 0.48 22.66
C ALA A 69 6.19 -0.76 23.56
N ASN A 70 6.97 -1.81 23.29
CA ASN A 70 6.94 -3.02 24.12
C ASN A 70 7.56 -2.79 25.51
N CYS A 71 8.69 -2.08 25.61
CA CYS A 71 9.28 -1.69 26.91
C CYS A 71 8.32 -0.82 27.72
N TYR A 72 7.71 0.19 27.10
CA TYR A 72 6.74 1.06 27.75
C TYR A 72 5.49 0.30 28.21
N GLY A 73 4.97 -0.59 27.38
CA GLY A 73 3.83 -1.44 27.74
C GLY A 73 4.13 -2.36 28.92
N LEU A 74 5.33 -2.97 28.93
CA LEU A 74 5.80 -3.80 30.03
C LEU A 74 5.96 -2.99 31.35
N TRP A 75 6.60 -1.82 31.27
CA TRP A 75 6.73 -0.91 32.43
C TRP A 75 5.36 -0.52 33.00
N ARG A 76 4.41 -0.14 32.15
CA ARG A 76 3.04 0.17 32.59
C ARG A 76 2.37 -1.02 33.28
N TRP A 77 2.50 -2.22 32.71
CA TRP A 77 1.93 -3.42 33.30
C TRP A 77 2.52 -3.70 34.67
N MET A 78 3.84 -3.56 34.86
CA MET A 78 4.52 -3.75 36.18
C MET A 78 4.11 -2.72 37.20
N THR A 79 3.97 -1.44 36.79
CA THR A 79 3.75 -0.33 37.74
C THR A 79 2.28 -0.07 38.03
N GLN A 80 1.42 -0.15 37.03
CA GLN A 80 0.00 0.22 37.14
C GLN A 80 -0.93 -0.98 37.26
N LYS A 81 -0.45 -2.19 36.96
CA LYS A 81 -1.22 -3.45 36.93
C LYS A 81 -2.55 -3.37 36.14
N GLN A 82 -2.66 -2.41 35.22
CA GLN A 82 -3.86 -2.15 34.44
C GLN A 82 -3.51 -2.18 32.96
N ARG A 83 -4.44 -2.66 32.17
CA ARG A 83 -4.35 -2.56 30.71
C ARG A 83 -4.51 -1.10 30.27
N PRO A 84 -3.74 -0.65 29.26
CA PRO A 84 -3.80 0.74 28.78
C PRO A 84 -5.12 1.09 28.11
N ALA A 85 -5.89 0.12 27.64
CA ALA A 85 -7.20 0.29 27.01
C ALA A 85 -7.96 -1.04 26.96
N ALA A 86 -9.30 -0.96 26.77
CA ALA A 86 -10.17 -2.13 26.62
C ALA A 86 -9.87 -2.91 25.32
N VAL A 87 -9.52 -2.19 24.25
CA VAL A 87 -9.11 -2.78 22.96
C VAL A 87 -7.80 -2.12 22.53
N ILE A 88 -6.80 -2.92 22.19
CA ILE A 88 -5.48 -2.47 21.76
C ILE A 88 -5.24 -2.94 20.33
N HIS A 89 -5.18 -1.98 19.39
CA HIS A 89 -4.94 -2.21 17.97
C HIS A 89 -3.54 -1.72 17.58
N ALA A 90 -2.67 -2.64 17.16
CA ALA A 90 -1.37 -2.31 16.59
C ALA A 90 -1.41 -2.44 15.06
N THR A 91 -0.64 -1.61 14.36
CA THR A 91 -0.40 -1.83 12.94
C THR A 91 0.82 -2.71 12.77
N CYS A 92 0.74 -3.68 11.87
CA CYS A 92 1.77 -4.70 11.67
C CYS A 92 2.22 -5.32 13.02
N THR A 93 3.52 -5.52 13.22
CA THR A 93 4.08 -6.21 14.39
C THR A 93 4.71 -5.26 15.39
N THR A 94 4.09 -4.08 15.59
CA THR A 94 4.66 -3.02 16.42
C THR A 94 4.58 -3.27 17.92
N TYR A 95 3.55 -4.02 18.37
CA TYR A 95 3.32 -4.22 19.82
C TYR A 95 2.79 -5.61 20.14
N PHE A 96 3.51 -6.36 20.99
CA PHE A 96 3.15 -7.74 21.37
C PHE A 96 1.95 -7.84 22.30
N GLY A 97 1.63 -6.77 23.04
CA GLY A 97 0.45 -6.70 23.90
C GLY A 97 -0.86 -6.35 23.18
N ALA A 98 -0.88 -6.33 21.85
CA ALA A 98 -2.06 -6.01 21.06
C ALA A 98 -3.12 -7.13 21.12
N ASP A 99 -4.40 -6.74 21.13
CA ASP A 99 -5.53 -7.67 20.95
C ASP A 99 -5.75 -7.99 19.47
N LEU A 100 -5.53 -6.97 18.62
CA LEU A 100 -5.63 -7.13 17.18
C LEU A 100 -4.52 -6.37 16.45
N THR A 101 -4.22 -6.81 15.23
CA THR A 101 -3.22 -6.19 14.39
C THR A 101 -3.67 -6.08 12.94
N SER A 102 -3.54 -4.88 12.34
CA SER A 102 -3.66 -4.70 10.89
C SER A 102 -2.39 -5.14 10.18
N VAL A 103 -2.52 -5.90 9.08
CA VAL A 103 -1.38 -6.49 8.37
C VAL A 103 -1.27 -5.92 6.98
N HIS A 104 -0.43 -4.90 6.83
CA HIS A 104 -0.16 -4.21 5.56
C HIS A 104 1.15 -4.65 4.89
N PHE A 105 1.99 -5.41 5.61
CA PHE A 105 3.27 -5.87 5.10
C PHE A 105 3.73 -7.11 5.88
N LEU A 106 4.29 -8.11 5.17
CA LEU A 106 4.86 -9.31 5.76
C LEU A 106 6.36 -9.38 5.47
N GLN A 107 7.16 -9.20 6.52
CA GLN A 107 8.62 -9.18 6.43
C GLN A 107 9.20 -10.50 5.92
N CYS A 108 8.67 -11.61 6.41
CA CYS A 108 9.12 -12.94 6.01
C CYS A 108 8.82 -13.25 4.53
N VAL A 109 7.74 -12.72 3.96
CA VAL A 109 7.41 -12.85 2.53
C VAL A 109 8.33 -11.96 1.71
N TRP A 110 8.53 -10.71 2.15
CA TRP A 110 9.43 -9.77 1.48
C TRP A 110 10.87 -10.29 1.42
N LEU A 111 11.42 -10.83 2.52
CA LEU A 111 12.77 -11.40 2.54
C LEU A 111 12.98 -12.46 1.46
N ARG A 112 12.02 -13.37 1.28
CA ARG A 112 12.10 -14.41 0.23
C ARG A 112 12.10 -13.79 -1.16
N LYS A 113 11.29 -12.76 -1.39
CA LYS A 113 11.25 -12.05 -2.67
C LYS A 113 12.54 -11.27 -2.92
N GLN A 114 13.06 -10.58 -1.91
CA GLN A 114 14.30 -9.82 -2.01
C GLN A 114 15.51 -10.69 -2.34
N LEU A 115 15.62 -11.90 -1.75
CA LEU A 115 16.67 -12.85 -2.08
C LEU A 115 16.62 -13.27 -3.56
N ARG A 116 15.42 -13.42 -4.14
CA ARG A 116 15.26 -13.73 -5.58
C ARG A 116 15.59 -12.53 -6.48
N LEU A 117 15.27 -11.32 -6.03
CA LEU A 117 15.53 -10.08 -6.78
C LEU A 117 17.00 -9.64 -6.69
N GLY A 118 17.77 -10.20 -5.74
CA GLY A 118 19.14 -9.78 -5.46
C GLY A 118 19.23 -8.37 -4.89
N PHE A 119 20.45 -7.88 -4.72
CA PHE A 119 20.76 -6.58 -4.15
C PHE A 119 21.37 -5.65 -5.21
N SER A 120 20.86 -4.43 -5.31
CA SER A 120 21.35 -3.41 -6.25
C SER A 120 22.42 -2.49 -5.63
N SER A 121 22.60 -2.55 -4.32
CA SER A 121 23.55 -1.70 -3.59
C SER A 121 23.93 -2.31 -2.23
N LEU A 122 25.08 -1.88 -1.68
CA LEU A 122 25.50 -2.21 -0.31
C LEU A 122 24.47 -1.73 0.73
N LYS A 123 23.78 -0.61 0.45
CA LYS A 123 22.70 -0.10 1.31
C LYS A 123 21.52 -1.08 1.35
N GLU A 124 21.09 -1.61 0.21
CA GLU A 124 20.03 -2.64 0.18
C GLU A 124 20.46 -3.89 0.95
N PHE A 125 21.72 -4.32 0.79
CA PHE A 125 22.26 -5.45 1.55
C PHE A 125 22.29 -5.19 3.05
N ALA A 126 22.70 -3.99 3.49
CA ALA A 126 22.64 -3.61 4.91
C ALA A 126 21.21 -3.58 5.46
N LEU A 127 20.25 -3.05 4.70
CA LEU A 127 18.84 -3.04 5.08
C LEU A 127 18.22 -4.44 5.14
N PHE A 128 18.74 -5.40 4.40
CA PHE A 128 18.30 -6.78 4.46
C PHE A 128 18.43 -7.39 5.86
N TRP A 129 19.50 -7.07 6.59
CA TRP A 129 19.69 -7.52 7.98
C TRP A 129 18.62 -6.91 8.92
N LEU A 130 18.23 -5.65 8.67
CA LEU A 130 17.13 -5.03 9.41
C LEU A 130 15.81 -5.77 9.15
N HIS A 131 15.55 -6.17 7.91
CA HIS A 131 14.37 -6.98 7.56
C HIS A 131 14.40 -8.38 8.20
N ILE A 132 15.58 -9.00 8.38
CA ILE A 132 15.69 -10.26 9.12
C ILE A 132 15.25 -10.07 10.58
N VAL A 133 15.74 -9.04 11.27
CA VAL A 133 15.32 -8.74 12.65
C VAL A 133 13.82 -8.47 12.72
N ALA A 134 13.29 -7.69 11.78
CA ALA A 134 11.86 -7.41 11.71
C ALA A 134 11.03 -8.69 11.46
N ALA A 135 11.51 -9.62 10.64
CA ALA A 135 10.85 -10.92 10.41
C ALA A 135 10.90 -11.83 11.64
N MET A 136 11.97 -11.78 12.43
CA MET A 136 12.02 -12.48 13.72
C MET A 136 11.00 -11.91 14.71
N MET A 137 10.88 -10.59 14.80
CA MET A 137 9.86 -9.93 15.61
C MET A 137 8.44 -10.27 15.13
N GLU A 138 8.23 -10.28 13.80
CA GLU A 138 6.98 -10.71 13.19
C GLU A 138 6.62 -12.13 13.63
N ARG A 139 7.57 -13.07 13.60
CA ARG A 139 7.34 -14.44 14.05
C ARG A 139 6.94 -14.52 15.52
N LEU A 140 7.60 -13.76 16.40
CA LEU A 140 7.26 -13.67 17.83
C LEU A 140 5.87 -13.07 18.03
N HIS A 141 5.51 -12.05 17.27
CA HIS A 141 4.20 -11.40 17.34
C HIS A 141 3.06 -12.38 17.04
N TRP A 142 3.20 -13.25 16.01
CA TRP A 142 2.19 -14.25 15.67
C TRP A 142 1.97 -15.29 16.79
N TRP A 143 2.91 -15.42 17.69
CA TRP A 143 2.83 -16.32 18.84
C TRP A 143 2.46 -15.58 20.16
N SER A 144 2.24 -14.29 20.11
CA SER A 144 1.84 -13.52 21.29
C SER A 144 0.55 -14.05 21.91
N PRO A 145 0.51 -14.28 23.25
CA PRO A 145 -0.71 -14.70 23.94
C PRO A 145 -1.83 -13.66 23.93
N SER A 146 -1.49 -12.37 23.77
CA SER A 146 -2.46 -11.28 23.73
C SER A 146 -3.22 -11.18 22.42
N LEU A 147 -2.60 -11.62 21.31
CA LEU A 147 -3.17 -11.47 19.97
C LEU A 147 -4.37 -12.42 19.77
N LYS A 148 -5.53 -11.85 19.48
CA LYS A 148 -6.79 -12.52 19.25
C LYS A 148 -7.24 -12.47 17.80
N LEU A 149 -6.92 -11.36 17.10
CA LEU A 149 -7.39 -11.10 15.75
C LEU A 149 -6.30 -10.47 14.89
N ALA A 150 -6.12 -10.98 13.68
CA ALA A 150 -5.33 -10.36 12.63
C ALA A 150 -6.26 -9.84 11.53
N LEU A 151 -6.02 -8.61 11.07
CA LEU A 151 -6.75 -7.93 10.00
C LEU A 151 -5.83 -7.74 8.80
N PRO A 152 -5.60 -8.78 7.98
CA PRO A 152 -4.86 -8.64 6.72
C PRO A 152 -5.65 -7.80 5.72
N VAL A 153 -4.93 -7.03 4.89
CA VAL A 153 -5.52 -6.16 3.86
C VAL A 153 -5.97 -6.91 2.62
N SER A 154 -5.58 -8.19 2.46
CA SER A 154 -6.02 -9.07 1.36
C SER A 154 -6.11 -10.52 1.81
N ASP A 155 -6.84 -11.33 1.04
CA ASP A 155 -7.03 -12.75 1.35
C ASP A 155 -5.73 -13.52 1.27
N SER A 156 -4.91 -13.26 0.27
CA SER A 156 -3.60 -13.88 0.10
C SER A 156 -2.60 -13.50 1.22
N VAL A 157 -2.66 -12.27 1.76
CA VAL A 157 -1.96 -11.92 3.01
C VAL A 157 -2.55 -12.67 4.19
N GLY A 158 -3.87 -12.82 4.25
CA GLY A 158 -4.56 -13.61 5.27
C GLY A 158 -4.12 -15.07 5.29
N ASP A 159 -3.95 -15.69 4.14
CA ASP A 159 -3.44 -17.06 4.02
C ASP A 159 -1.99 -17.17 4.53
N GLU A 160 -1.17 -16.18 4.24
CA GLU A 160 0.20 -16.12 4.78
C GLU A 160 0.20 -15.99 6.31
N VAL A 161 -0.73 -15.22 6.89
CA VAL A 161 -0.89 -15.09 8.35
C VAL A 161 -1.39 -16.41 8.96
N ARG A 162 -2.43 -17.04 8.39
CA ARG A 162 -2.97 -18.33 8.88
C ARG A 162 -1.90 -19.43 8.95
N ARG A 163 -0.96 -19.43 8.00
CA ARG A 163 0.17 -20.39 8.01
C ARG A 163 1.20 -20.14 9.12
N ARG A 164 1.24 -18.95 9.73
CA ARG A 164 2.28 -18.53 10.68
C ARG A 164 1.78 -18.27 12.09
N ALA A 165 0.57 -17.75 12.21
CA ALA A 165 -0.03 -17.42 13.49
C ALA A 165 -0.46 -18.66 14.27
N ARG A 166 -0.58 -18.52 15.60
CA ARG A 166 -1.19 -19.55 16.42
C ARG A 166 -2.63 -19.81 15.95
N ARG A 167 -3.10 -21.06 16.05
CA ARG A 167 -4.45 -21.46 15.67
C ARG A 167 -5.56 -20.70 16.39
N SER A 168 -5.27 -20.13 17.58
CA SER A 168 -6.22 -19.32 18.34
C SER A 168 -6.36 -17.87 17.85
N VAL A 169 -5.52 -17.42 16.92
CA VAL A 169 -5.64 -16.10 16.31
C VAL A 169 -6.64 -16.18 15.17
N ALA A 170 -7.75 -15.47 15.32
CA ALA A 170 -8.70 -15.31 14.21
C ALA A 170 -8.08 -14.44 13.10
N VAL A 171 -8.43 -14.73 11.85
CA VAL A 171 -7.96 -13.96 10.69
C VAL A 171 -9.15 -13.51 9.87
N GLU A 172 -9.39 -12.21 9.83
CA GLU A 172 -10.49 -11.58 9.12
C GLU A 172 -9.94 -10.52 8.15
N THR A 173 -10.22 -10.64 6.86
CA THR A 173 -9.71 -9.69 5.86
C THR A 173 -10.44 -8.37 5.96
N LEU A 174 -9.69 -7.29 6.19
CA LEU A 174 -10.17 -5.90 6.13
C LEU A 174 -9.44 -5.17 4.99
N PRO A 175 -10.03 -5.13 3.79
CA PRO A 175 -9.41 -4.51 2.62
C PRO A 175 -9.13 -3.02 2.83
N ASN A 176 -8.07 -2.51 2.17
CA ASN A 176 -7.77 -1.09 2.13
C ASN A 176 -8.94 -0.28 1.56
N SER A 177 -9.09 0.95 2.06
CA SER A 177 -10.06 1.90 1.54
C SER A 177 -9.43 2.90 0.57
N TYR A 178 -10.27 3.49 -0.28
CA TYR A 178 -9.91 4.58 -1.18
C TYR A 178 -10.83 5.79 -0.97
N ASP A 179 -10.42 6.92 -1.53
CA ASP A 179 -11.19 8.16 -1.53
C ASP A 179 -12.11 8.18 -2.77
N ASP A 180 -13.36 7.80 -2.60
CA ASP A 180 -14.35 7.70 -3.67
C ASP A 180 -14.79 9.06 -4.24
N VAL A 181 -14.54 10.16 -3.50
CA VAL A 181 -14.74 11.54 -3.99
C VAL A 181 -13.63 11.93 -4.98
N ARG A 182 -12.37 11.58 -4.67
CA ARG A 182 -11.21 11.91 -5.53
C ARG A 182 -11.05 10.96 -6.69
N PHE A 183 -11.28 9.67 -6.48
CA PHE A 183 -11.02 8.61 -7.45
C PHE A 183 -12.33 8.00 -7.94
N ASN A 184 -12.87 8.57 -9.01
CA ASN A 184 -14.09 8.10 -9.66
C ASN A 184 -14.08 8.42 -11.16
N PRO A 185 -14.96 7.79 -11.99
CA PRO A 185 -14.98 7.99 -13.43
C PRO A 185 -15.27 9.42 -13.88
N THR A 186 -16.13 10.16 -13.15
CA THR A 186 -16.47 11.55 -13.47
C THR A 186 -15.23 12.44 -13.40
N VAL A 187 -14.41 12.30 -12.35
CA VAL A 187 -13.13 13.02 -12.24
C VAL A 187 -12.19 12.68 -13.39
N ARG A 188 -12.20 11.41 -13.85
CA ARG A 188 -11.41 11.00 -15.01
C ARG A 188 -11.85 11.70 -16.29
N GLU A 189 -13.13 11.72 -16.58
CA GLU A 189 -13.71 12.35 -17.78
C GLU A 189 -13.42 13.85 -17.80
N GLU A 190 -13.67 14.54 -16.69
CA GLU A 190 -13.44 15.97 -16.57
C GLU A 190 -11.99 16.40 -16.77
N ARG A 191 -11.04 15.60 -16.29
CA ARG A 191 -9.61 15.98 -16.27
C ARG A 191 -8.80 15.44 -17.44
N ARG A 192 -9.25 14.37 -18.08
CA ARG A 192 -8.45 13.63 -19.08
C ARG A 192 -7.89 14.52 -20.17
N LYS A 193 -8.73 15.29 -20.84
CA LYS A 193 -8.31 16.14 -21.97
C LYS A 193 -7.29 17.19 -21.52
N LEU A 194 -7.62 17.94 -20.49
CA LEU A 194 -6.77 19.03 -19.98
C LEU A 194 -5.38 18.51 -19.54
N VAL A 195 -5.33 17.38 -18.85
CA VAL A 195 -4.06 16.83 -18.35
C VAL A 195 -3.20 16.28 -19.50
N ARG A 196 -3.82 15.64 -20.50
CA ARG A 196 -3.11 15.17 -21.71
C ARG A 196 -2.49 16.34 -22.48
N GLU A 197 -3.25 17.42 -22.69
CA GLU A 197 -2.77 18.65 -23.33
C GLU A 197 -1.61 19.28 -22.54
N ARG A 198 -1.75 19.40 -21.21
CA ARG A 198 -0.69 19.92 -20.32
C ARG A 198 0.60 19.10 -20.38
N LEU A 199 0.49 17.78 -20.56
CA LEU A 199 1.63 16.86 -20.63
C LEU A 199 2.17 16.73 -22.07
N GLY A 200 1.58 17.39 -23.05
CA GLY A 200 2.00 17.36 -24.46
C GLY A 200 1.70 16.04 -25.18
N TYR A 201 0.70 15.28 -24.71
CA TYR A 201 0.28 14.05 -25.37
C TYR A 201 -0.62 14.33 -26.58
N HIS A 202 -0.34 13.64 -27.68
CA HIS A 202 -1.24 13.62 -28.84
C HIS A 202 -2.54 12.83 -28.50
N PRO A 203 -3.69 13.16 -29.12
CA PRO A 203 -4.93 12.39 -28.92
C PRO A 203 -4.76 10.88 -29.13
N ASP A 204 -3.96 10.48 -30.12
CA ASP A 204 -3.71 9.07 -30.48
C ASP A 204 -2.62 8.39 -29.62
N ASP A 205 -1.92 9.13 -28.76
CA ASP A 205 -0.94 8.53 -27.87
C ASP A 205 -1.60 7.52 -26.91
N ALA A 206 -1.00 6.34 -26.80
CA ALA A 206 -1.38 5.34 -25.82
C ALA A 206 -0.54 5.51 -24.55
N VAL A 207 -1.14 6.07 -23.49
CA VAL A 207 -0.45 6.47 -22.27
C VAL A 207 -0.58 5.40 -21.18
N PHE A 208 0.51 4.74 -20.86
CA PHE A 208 0.61 3.80 -19.73
C PHE A 208 1.14 4.52 -18.49
N ILE A 209 0.41 4.47 -17.38
CA ILE A 209 0.84 5.10 -16.14
C ILE A 209 1.46 4.08 -15.20
N PHE A 210 2.57 4.49 -14.59
CA PHE A 210 3.28 3.77 -13.53
C PHE A 210 3.44 4.68 -12.31
N THR A 211 3.10 4.21 -11.12
CA THR A 211 3.19 5.04 -9.91
C THR A 211 4.16 4.46 -8.89
N SER A 212 5.03 5.30 -8.31
CA SER A 212 5.95 4.86 -7.26
C SER A 212 6.41 6.01 -6.36
N ARG A 213 6.47 5.77 -5.06
CA ARG A 213 7.07 6.70 -4.08
C ARG A 213 8.58 6.46 -3.89
N GLY A 214 9.26 5.80 -4.85
CA GLY A 214 10.70 5.52 -4.80
C GLY A 214 11.08 4.02 -4.78
N HIS A 215 10.12 3.12 -4.73
CA HIS A 215 10.36 1.66 -4.75
C HIS A 215 10.35 1.07 -6.17
N TYR A 216 11.05 1.71 -7.11
CA TYR A 216 10.98 1.40 -8.54
C TYR A 216 11.33 -0.06 -8.87
N LYS A 217 12.39 -0.62 -8.26
CA LYS A 217 12.78 -2.03 -8.47
C LYS A 217 11.69 -3.00 -8.02
N ARG A 218 11.20 -2.85 -6.79
CA ARG A 218 10.17 -3.71 -6.22
C ARG A 218 8.87 -3.66 -7.04
N LYS A 219 8.53 -2.48 -7.56
CA LYS A 219 7.32 -2.25 -8.36
C LYS A 219 7.47 -2.64 -9.85
N GLY A 220 8.64 -3.19 -10.25
CA GLY A 220 8.85 -3.72 -11.59
C GLY A 220 9.08 -2.64 -12.67
N PHE A 221 9.52 -1.44 -12.30
CA PHE A 221 9.76 -0.35 -13.24
C PHE A 221 10.65 -0.77 -14.42
N TRP A 222 11.73 -1.52 -14.14
CA TRP A 222 12.67 -1.95 -15.19
C TRP A 222 12.05 -2.93 -16.18
N LEU A 223 11.09 -3.76 -15.73
CA LEU A 223 10.31 -4.62 -16.63
C LEU A 223 9.37 -3.78 -17.52
N ALA A 224 8.66 -2.82 -16.94
CA ALA A 224 7.80 -1.92 -17.68
C ALA A 224 8.58 -1.12 -18.73
N LEU A 225 9.74 -0.55 -18.33
CA LEU A 225 10.63 0.19 -19.24
C LEU A 225 11.12 -0.68 -20.40
N ALA A 226 11.63 -1.88 -20.10
CA ALA A 226 12.14 -2.79 -21.12
C ALA A 226 11.04 -3.26 -22.07
N ALA A 227 9.85 -3.59 -21.57
CA ALA A 227 8.71 -4.03 -22.37
C ALA A 227 8.24 -2.93 -23.33
N LEU A 228 8.02 -1.71 -22.83
CA LEU A 228 7.57 -0.61 -23.67
C LEU A 228 8.66 -0.14 -24.64
N GLY A 229 9.93 -0.18 -24.24
CA GLY A 229 11.06 0.12 -25.13
C GLY A 229 11.16 -0.85 -26.30
N ARG A 230 10.96 -2.15 -26.05
CA ARG A 230 10.91 -3.17 -27.13
C ARG A 230 9.72 -2.96 -28.07
N LEU A 231 8.55 -2.71 -27.50
CA LEU A 231 7.34 -2.45 -28.27
C LEU A 231 7.52 -1.24 -29.18
N ARG A 232 8.11 -0.16 -28.68
CA ARG A 232 8.36 1.09 -29.45
C ARG A 232 9.42 0.96 -30.54
N ALA A 233 10.25 -0.07 -30.52
CA ALA A 233 11.17 -0.36 -31.63
C ALA A 233 10.40 -0.67 -32.93
N GLU A 234 9.12 -1.00 -32.84
CA GLU A 234 8.22 -1.13 -33.97
C GLU A 234 7.66 0.27 -34.38
N PRO A 235 7.84 0.74 -35.63
CA PRO A 235 7.38 2.08 -36.02
C PRO A 235 5.88 2.33 -35.76
N ALA A 236 5.04 1.32 -35.91
CA ALA A 236 3.61 1.38 -35.64
C ALA A 236 3.26 1.64 -34.19
N MET A 237 4.19 1.36 -33.26
CA MET A 237 4.02 1.51 -31.80
C MET A 237 4.73 2.75 -31.23
N SER A 238 5.20 3.66 -32.09
CA SER A 238 5.88 4.90 -31.66
C SER A 238 5.01 5.85 -30.81
N HIS A 239 3.67 5.70 -30.89
CA HIS A 239 2.68 6.45 -30.12
C HIS A 239 2.52 5.96 -28.65
N VAL A 240 3.19 4.86 -28.26
CA VAL A 240 3.15 4.35 -26.88
C VAL A 240 3.97 5.27 -25.98
N LYS A 241 3.39 5.71 -24.86
CA LYS A 241 4.00 6.62 -23.89
C LYS A 241 3.97 6.01 -22.50
N LEU A 242 4.96 6.38 -21.65
CA LEU A 242 5.03 6.00 -20.25
C LEU A 242 4.99 7.23 -19.35
N LEU A 243 3.99 7.30 -18.50
CA LEU A 243 3.82 8.36 -17.51
C LEU A 243 4.21 7.84 -16.13
N ILE A 244 5.25 8.42 -15.52
CA ILE A 244 5.77 8.01 -14.22
C ILE A 244 5.42 9.06 -13.19
N VAL A 245 4.56 8.68 -12.22
CA VAL A 245 4.08 9.58 -11.17
C VAL A 245 4.63 9.16 -9.82
N GLY A 246 5.19 10.13 -9.09
CA GLY A 246 5.72 9.97 -7.75
C GLY A 246 7.25 9.89 -7.70
N GLY A 247 7.76 9.81 -6.48
CA GLY A 247 9.18 9.86 -6.17
C GLY A 247 9.65 11.25 -5.74
N GLN A 248 10.56 11.27 -4.77
CA GLN A 248 11.22 12.51 -4.35
C GLN A 248 12.17 13.00 -5.45
N SER A 249 12.36 14.30 -5.58
CA SER A 249 13.14 14.92 -6.66
C SER A 249 14.52 14.29 -6.89
N ALA A 250 15.29 14.07 -5.83
CA ALA A 250 16.61 13.43 -5.95
C ALA A 250 16.54 11.97 -6.45
N ALA A 251 15.51 11.21 -6.05
CA ALA A 251 15.32 9.83 -6.52
C ALA A 251 14.86 9.79 -7.99
N VAL A 252 14.08 10.77 -8.41
CA VAL A 252 13.63 10.92 -9.81
C VAL A 252 14.81 11.25 -10.70
N VAL A 253 15.64 12.23 -10.34
CA VAL A 253 16.85 12.60 -11.11
C VAL A 253 17.80 11.40 -11.24
N ALA A 254 18.03 10.68 -10.15
CA ALA A 254 18.87 9.48 -10.18
C ALA A 254 18.28 8.36 -11.07
N LEU A 255 16.95 8.26 -11.13
CA LEU A 255 16.27 7.31 -12.00
C LEU A 255 16.39 7.73 -13.47
N GLN A 256 16.14 9.01 -13.79
CA GLN A 256 16.30 9.58 -15.14
C GLN A 256 17.70 9.33 -15.71
N SER A 257 18.75 9.60 -14.93
CA SER A 257 20.13 9.34 -15.33
C SER A 257 20.44 7.86 -15.61
N LYS A 258 19.72 6.93 -14.99
CA LYS A 258 19.81 5.50 -15.30
C LYS A 258 19.04 5.15 -16.56
N VAL A 259 17.84 5.71 -16.73
CA VAL A 259 16.99 5.51 -17.90
C VAL A 259 17.68 6.02 -19.16
N GLU A 260 18.30 7.21 -19.12
CA GLU A 260 19.02 7.81 -20.23
C GLU A 260 20.15 6.92 -20.79
N ARG A 261 20.83 6.18 -19.90
CA ARG A 261 21.87 5.21 -20.34
C ARG A 261 21.33 3.99 -21.06
N ILE A 262 20.04 3.63 -20.84
CA ILE A 262 19.39 2.43 -21.37
C ILE A 262 18.52 2.80 -22.59
N ALA A 263 17.87 3.94 -22.54
CA ALA A 263 16.96 4.48 -23.55
C ALA A 263 17.31 5.96 -23.79
N PRO A 264 18.28 6.28 -24.66
CA PRO A 264 18.74 7.66 -24.88
C PRO A 264 17.65 8.61 -25.38
N ASP A 265 16.63 8.06 -26.07
CA ASP A 265 15.46 8.78 -26.59
C ASP A 265 14.29 8.87 -25.59
N TRP A 266 14.52 8.53 -24.32
CA TRP A 266 13.47 8.42 -23.31
C TRP A 266 12.57 9.65 -23.21
N ASN A 267 13.12 10.85 -23.38
CA ASN A 267 12.40 12.12 -23.28
C ASN A 267 11.32 12.31 -24.35
N GLN A 268 11.32 11.49 -25.41
CA GLN A 268 10.28 11.49 -26.45
C GLN A 268 9.04 10.71 -26.04
N TRP A 269 9.15 9.82 -25.05
CA TRP A 269 8.06 8.90 -24.69
C TRP A 269 7.85 8.66 -23.21
N ILE A 270 8.76 9.11 -22.33
CA ILE A 270 8.63 8.99 -20.89
C ILE A 270 8.49 10.37 -20.25
N VAL A 271 7.44 10.54 -19.44
CA VAL A 271 7.24 11.73 -18.63
C VAL A 271 7.39 11.38 -17.17
N PHE A 272 8.32 12.04 -16.48
CA PHE A 272 8.51 11.94 -15.04
C PHE A 272 7.91 13.18 -14.36
N THR A 273 6.91 13.01 -13.53
CA THR A 273 6.25 14.13 -12.85
C THR A 273 6.81 14.42 -11.45
N GLY A 274 7.56 13.47 -10.87
CA GLY A 274 7.88 13.51 -9.45
C GLY A 274 6.66 13.31 -8.56
N GLN A 275 6.79 13.68 -7.27
CA GLN A 275 5.70 13.57 -6.32
C GLN A 275 4.62 14.61 -6.63
N GLN A 276 3.39 14.15 -6.76
CA GLN A 276 2.22 14.98 -7.06
C GLN A 276 1.15 14.84 -5.98
N PRO A 277 0.48 15.92 -5.59
CA PRO A 277 -0.63 15.87 -4.64
C PRO A 277 -1.95 15.41 -5.29
N ASP A 278 -2.09 15.61 -6.60
CA ASP A 278 -3.27 15.35 -7.41
C ASP A 278 -3.08 14.15 -8.36
N VAL A 279 -2.75 12.98 -7.79
CA VAL A 279 -2.48 11.74 -8.57
C VAL A 279 -3.67 11.36 -9.46
N GLU A 280 -4.89 11.66 -9.04
CA GLU A 280 -6.10 11.44 -9.81
C GLU A 280 -6.08 12.14 -11.18
N SER A 281 -5.47 13.31 -11.29
CA SER A 281 -5.32 14.02 -12.57
C SER A 281 -4.44 13.24 -13.55
N TYR A 282 -3.35 12.65 -13.06
CA TYR A 282 -2.45 11.86 -13.89
C TYR A 282 -3.04 10.49 -14.25
N LEU A 283 -3.79 9.86 -13.34
CA LEU A 283 -4.57 8.66 -13.64
C LEU A 283 -5.61 8.93 -14.72
N ALA A 284 -6.25 10.12 -14.71
CA ALA A 284 -7.20 10.52 -15.75
C ALA A 284 -6.57 10.53 -17.15
N ALA A 285 -5.32 10.95 -17.29
CA ALA A 285 -4.63 11.01 -18.59
C ALA A 285 -4.32 9.63 -19.18
N ALA A 286 -4.30 8.57 -18.36
CA ALA A 286 -3.83 7.24 -18.74
C ALA A 286 -4.88 6.41 -19.49
N ASP A 287 -4.39 5.54 -20.38
CA ASP A 287 -5.17 4.50 -21.05
C ASP A 287 -5.16 3.19 -20.26
N ALA A 288 -4.05 2.89 -19.59
CA ALA A 288 -3.94 1.77 -18.67
C ALA A 288 -2.94 2.03 -17.54
N PHE A 289 -3.15 1.36 -16.41
CA PHE A 289 -2.23 1.31 -15.27
C PHE A 289 -1.31 0.11 -15.44
N LEU A 290 -0.03 0.35 -15.75
CA LEU A 290 0.98 -0.68 -15.98
C LEU A 290 1.81 -0.92 -14.74
N PHE A 291 1.63 -2.07 -14.09
CA PHE A 291 2.23 -2.31 -12.79
C PHE A 291 2.74 -3.74 -12.60
N PRO A 292 3.91 -4.08 -13.16
CA PRO A 292 4.51 -5.40 -13.03
C PRO A 292 5.23 -5.57 -11.70
N SER A 293 4.52 -5.31 -10.57
CA SER A 293 5.09 -5.33 -9.24
C SER A 293 5.44 -6.74 -8.77
N TYR A 294 6.62 -6.90 -8.16
CA TYR A 294 7.05 -8.16 -7.56
C TYR A 294 6.42 -8.43 -6.19
N PHE A 295 6.02 -7.37 -5.49
CA PHE A 295 5.48 -7.48 -4.13
C PHE A 295 4.61 -6.27 -3.76
N GLU A 296 3.37 -6.56 -3.46
CA GLU A 296 2.40 -5.68 -2.78
C GLU A 296 1.64 -6.53 -1.75
N ALA A 297 0.88 -5.90 -0.85
CA ALA A 297 -0.04 -6.57 0.05
C ALA A 297 -1.50 -6.37 -0.38
N PHE A 298 -1.84 -5.15 -0.78
CA PHE A 298 -3.04 -4.70 -1.49
C PHE A 298 -2.79 -3.24 -1.86
N SER A 299 -2.42 -3.01 -3.10
CA SER A 299 -1.87 -1.73 -3.55
C SER A 299 -2.93 -0.65 -3.66
N LEU A 300 -2.74 0.47 -2.95
CA LEU A 300 -3.64 1.62 -3.03
C LEU A 300 -3.66 2.24 -4.44
N ALA A 301 -2.51 2.24 -5.14
CA ALA A 301 -2.44 2.79 -6.49
C ALA A 301 -3.26 1.99 -7.50
N GLU A 302 -3.34 0.67 -7.34
CA GLU A 302 -4.21 -0.20 -8.16
C GLU A 302 -5.68 0.08 -7.87
N ILE A 303 -6.04 0.21 -6.59
CA ILE A 303 -7.40 0.55 -6.17
C ILE A 303 -7.81 1.92 -6.72
N GLU A 304 -6.93 2.92 -6.61
CA GLU A 304 -7.13 4.28 -7.12
C GLU A 304 -7.33 4.30 -8.64
N ALA A 305 -6.50 3.55 -9.38
CA ALA A 305 -6.64 3.40 -10.84
C ALA A 305 -7.96 2.70 -11.22
N ALA A 306 -8.27 1.59 -10.56
CA ALA A 306 -9.51 0.84 -10.77
C ALA A 306 -10.76 1.67 -10.44
N ALA A 307 -10.71 2.46 -9.37
CA ALA A 307 -11.81 3.35 -8.97
C ALA A 307 -12.12 4.42 -10.03
N MET A 308 -11.10 4.88 -10.75
CA MET A 308 -11.25 5.78 -11.88
C MET A 308 -11.64 5.08 -13.19
N GLY A 309 -11.76 3.76 -13.20
CA GLY A 309 -12.05 2.99 -14.40
C GLY A 309 -10.86 2.95 -15.37
N VAL A 310 -9.64 3.09 -14.88
CA VAL A 310 -8.42 2.89 -15.69
C VAL A 310 -8.15 1.38 -15.76
N PRO A 311 -8.07 0.77 -16.95
CA PRO A 311 -7.76 -0.64 -17.09
C PRO A 311 -6.44 -1.02 -16.43
N LEU A 312 -6.40 -2.17 -15.77
CA LEU A 312 -5.26 -2.63 -14.98
C LEU A 312 -4.43 -3.64 -15.76
N LEU A 313 -3.12 -3.43 -15.86
CA LEU A 313 -2.15 -4.40 -16.35
C LEU A 313 -1.23 -4.76 -15.18
N LEU A 314 -1.49 -5.90 -14.52
CA LEU A 314 -0.87 -6.28 -13.26
C LEU A 314 -0.21 -7.65 -13.33
N THR A 315 0.93 -7.80 -12.67
CA THR A 315 1.46 -9.13 -12.32
C THR A 315 0.73 -9.70 -11.10
N ARG A 316 0.78 -11.02 -10.93
CA ARG A 316 0.21 -11.69 -9.76
C ARG A 316 1.06 -11.42 -8.51
N HIS A 317 0.51 -10.67 -7.57
CA HIS A 317 1.06 -10.41 -6.24
C HIS A 317 -0.08 -10.42 -5.22
N HIS A 318 0.23 -10.32 -3.92
CA HIS A 318 -0.82 -10.33 -2.89
C HIS A 318 -1.79 -9.15 -3.09
N GLY A 319 -3.07 -9.45 -3.04
CA GLY A 319 -4.16 -8.50 -3.17
C GLY A 319 -4.59 -8.21 -4.62
N SER A 320 -3.74 -8.48 -5.62
CA SER A 320 -4.11 -8.27 -7.03
C SER A 320 -5.30 -9.13 -7.46
N GLU A 321 -5.44 -10.33 -6.87
CA GLU A 321 -6.58 -11.24 -7.07
C GLU A 321 -7.92 -10.68 -6.57
N MET A 322 -7.88 -9.70 -5.69
CA MET A 322 -9.07 -9.06 -5.14
C MET A 322 -9.57 -7.89 -5.98
N ILE A 323 -8.81 -7.44 -6.98
CA ILE A 323 -9.14 -6.24 -7.75
C ILE A 323 -9.15 -6.46 -9.26
N LEU A 324 -8.25 -7.30 -9.81
CA LEU A 324 -8.20 -7.58 -11.24
C LEU A 324 -9.04 -8.79 -11.61
N GLU A 325 -9.95 -8.59 -12.55
CA GLU A 325 -10.75 -9.61 -13.22
C GLU A 325 -10.34 -9.62 -14.71
N GLU A 326 -9.65 -10.70 -15.12
CA GLU A 326 -9.06 -10.85 -16.45
C GLU A 326 -10.09 -10.62 -17.56
N GLY A 327 -9.78 -9.71 -18.48
CA GLY A 327 -10.63 -9.34 -19.62
C GLY A 327 -11.82 -8.44 -19.25
N ALA A 328 -12.16 -8.27 -17.97
CA ALA A 328 -13.26 -7.42 -17.54
C ALA A 328 -12.81 -6.01 -17.13
N ASN A 329 -11.74 -5.90 -16.34
CA ASN A 329 -11.18 -4.60 -15.92
C ASN A 329 -9.66 -4.49 -16.14
N GLY A 330 -9.04 -5.50 -16.74
CA GLY A 330 -7.60 -5.50 -17.02
C GLY A 330 -7.10 -6.84 -17.54
N LEU A 331 -5.77 -6.97 -17.60
CA LEU A 331 -5.07 -8.17 -18.05
C LEU A 331 -3.93 -8.51 -17.09
N TRP A 332 -3.67 -9.83 -16.92
CA TRP A 332 -2.51 -10.29 -16.19
C TRP A 332 -1.23 -10.15 -17.00
N LEU A 333 -0.17 -9.75 -16.33
CA LEU A 333 1.19 -9.68 -16.84
C LEU A 333 2.03 -10.84 -16.30
N GLU A 334 2.95 -11.34 -17.11
CA GLU A 334 4.02 -12.22 -16.66
C GLU A 334 5.25 -11.40 -16.22
N PHE A 335 6.16 -12.04 -15.45
CA PHE A 335 7.42 -11.39 -15.00
C PHE A 335 8.51 -11.47 -16.07
N ASP A 336 8.16 -11.14 -17.31
CA ASP A 336 9.05 -11.12 -18.47
C ASP A 336 8.73 -9.93 -19.38
N ALA A 337 9.76 -9.26 -19.90
CA ALA A 337 9.57 -8.02 -20.64
C ALA A 337 8.94 -8.25 -22.04
N ASP A 338 9.24 -9.39 -22.68
CA ASP A 338 8.66 -9.71 -24.00
C ASP A 338 7.19 -10.12 -23.84
N ALA A 339 6.87 -10.90 -22.81
CA ALA A 339 5.49 -11.26 -22.50
C ALA A 339 4.65 -10.03 -22.09
N ILE A 340 5.23 -9.06 -21.38
CA ILE A 340 4.57 -7.79 -21.07
C ILE A 340 4.33 -6.99 -22.33
N ALA A 341 5.32 -6.88 -23.23
CA ALA A 341 5.17 -6.17 -24.51
C ALA A 341 4.03 -6.78 -25.35
N GLU A 342 3.96 -8.11 -25.40
CA GLU A 342 2.89 -8.82 -26.11
C GLU A 342 1.51 -8.59 -25.47
N THR A 343 1.41 -8.59 -24.14
CA THR A 343 0.17 -8.27 -23.43
C THR A 343 -0.26 -6.82 -23.68
N VAL A 344 0.69 -5.88 -23.70
CA VAL A 344 0.42 -4.47 -24.05
C VAL A 344 -0.06 -4.35 -25.49
N ARG A 345 0.57 -5.07 -26.45
CA ARG A 345 0.12 -5.08 -27.86
C ARG A 345 -1.30 -5.63 -27.96
N ARG A 346 -1.59 -6.74 -27.30
CA ARG A 346 -2.96 -7.32 -27.24
C ARG A 346 -3.95 -6.31 -26.66
N PHE A 347 -3.62 -5.65 -25.57
CA PHE A 347 -4.45 -4.61 -24.95
C PHE A 347 -4.75 -3.45 -25.92
N LEU A 348 -3.76 -3.00 -26.68
CA LEU A 348 -3.93 -1.91 -27.66
C LEU A 348 -4.85 -2.31 -28.81
N GLY A 349 -4.89 -3.58 -29.19
CA GLY A 349 -5.80 -4.12 -30.21
C GLY A 349 -7.22 -4.44 -29.73
N MET A 350 -7.50 -4.33 -28.41
CA MET A 350 -8.83 -4.59 -27.86
C MET A 350 -9.71 -3.35 -27.91
N ASP A 351 -11.04 -3.57 -27.94
CA ASP A 351 -11.98 -2.50 -27.64
C ASP A 351 -11.89 -2.11 -26.16
N ARG A 352 -11.25 -0.99 -25.90
CA ARG A 352 -11.01 -0.50 -24.53
C ARG A 352 -12.29 -0.02 -23.84
N SER A 353 -13.37 0.24 -24.59
CA SER A 353 -14.68 0.57 -23.99
C SER A 353 -15.35 -0.65 -23.32
N ALA A 354 -14.91 -1.85 -23.66
CA ALA A 354 -15.39 -3.08 -23.05
C ALA A 354 -14.87 -3.28 -21.60
N PHE A 355 -13.77 -2.60 -21.23
CA PHE A 355 -13.27 -2.67 -19.85
C PHE A 355 -14.18 -1.88 -18.92
N ARG A 356 -14.75 -2.58 -17.95
CA ARG A 356 -15.64 -1.99 -16.95
C ARG A 356 -14.87 -1.49 -15.73
N ARG A 357 -15.39 -0.47 -15.08
CA ARG A 357 -14.92 -0.09 -13.75
C ARG A 357 -15.24 -1.21 -12.76
N SER A 358 -14.21 -1.69 -12.07
CA SER A 358 -14.38 -2.61 -10.93
C SER A 358 -13.31 -2.31 -9.88
N ILE A 359 -13.75 -2.04 -8.66
CA ILE A 359 -12.87 -1.85 -7.50
C ILE A 359 -12.63 -3.17 -6.75
N GLY A 360 -13.14 -4.28 -7.29
CA GLY A 360 -13.04 -5.58 -6.63
C GLY A 360 -13.61 -5.54 -5.21
N ARG A 361 -12.80 -5.90 -4.24
CA ARG A 361 -13.16 -5.92 -2.82
C ARG A 361 -12.62 -4.72 -2.02
N ALA A 362 -12.04 -3.70 -2.67
CA ALA A 362 -11.65 -2.46 -2.01
C ALA A 362 -12.88 -1.75 -1.42
N LEU A 363 -12.66 -0.97 -0.37
CA LEU A 363 -13.72 -0.31 0.37
C LEU A 363 -13.68 1.21 0.14
N THR A 364 -14.82 1.87 0.16
CA THR A 364 -14.87 3.31 0.40
C THR A 364 -14.40 3.63 1.82
N ARG A 365 -14.06 4.88 2.11
CA ARG A 365 -13.70 5.31 3.46
C ARG A 365 -14.83 5.05 4.47
N ALA A 366 -16.08 5.27 4.06
CA ALA A 366 -17.27 5.03 4.90
C ALA A 366 -17.44 3.54 5.22
N GLU A 367 -17.39 2.68 4.22
CA GLU A 367 -17.49 1.21 4.40
C GLU A 367 -16.38 0.67 5.29
N TYR A 368 -15.14 1.16 5.12
CA TYR A 368 -14.02 0.77 6.00
C TYR A 368 -14.29 1.15 7.45
N ALA A 369 -14.77 2.38 7.69
CA ALA A 369 -15.06 2.87 9.03
C ALA A 369 -16.16 2.05 9.73
N GLU A 370 -17.24 1.70 9.01
CA GLU A 370 -18.31 0.86 9.54
C GLU A 370 -17.83 -0.57 9.85
N ARG A 371 -17.04 -1.18 8.96
CA ARG A 371 -16.48 -2.52 9.21
C ARG A 371 -15.53 -2.52 10.41
N LEU A 372 -14.66 -1.52 10.50
CA LEU A 372 -13.74 -1.38 11.62
C LEU A 372 -14.48 -1.17 12.94
N LEU A 373 -15.54 -0.35 12.95
CA LEU A 373 -16.41 -0.15 14.12
C LEU A 373 -17.02 -1.47 14.57
N ALA A 374 -17.64 -2.22 13.68
CA ALA A 374 -18.25 -3.52 13.99
C ALA A 374 -17.23 -4.54 14.59
N ILE A 375 -15.99 -4.54 14.06
CA ILE A 375 -14.91 -5.37 14.60
C ILE A 375 -14.59 -4.96 16.04
N TYR A 376 -14.48 -3.66 16.32
CA TYR A 376 -14.18 -3.19 17.66
C TYR A 376 -15.29 -3.46 18.67
N GLU A 377 -16.55 -3.30 18.27
CA GLU A 377 -17.72 -3.60 19.11
C GLU A 377 -17.75 -5.09 19.47
N LYS A 378 -17.53 -5.98 18.52
CA LYS A 378 -17.42 -7.41 18.74
C LYS A 378 -16.29 -7.77 19.71
N MET A 379 -15.13 -7.15 19.54
CA MET A 379 -13.98 -7.39 20.44
C MET A 379 -14.22 -6.87 21.84
N PHE A 380 -14.85 -5.70 21.97
CA PHE A 380 -15.20 -5.11 23.25
C PHE A 380 -16.19 -5.97 24.02
N ALA A 381 -17.28 -6.41 23.35
CA ALA A 381 -18.28 -7.28 23.94
C ALA A 381 -17.67 -8.62 24.44
N ALA A 382 -16.76 -9.21 23.66
CA ALA A 382 -16.07 -10.43 24.06
C ALA A 382 -15.14 -10.21 25.26
N SER A 383 -14.48 -9.05 25.35
CA SER A 383 -13.61 -8.68 26.48
C SER A 383 -14.41 -8.42 27.77
N ASP A 384 -15.55 -7.75 27.67
CA ASP A 384 -16.44 -7.45 28.80
C ASP A 384 -17.09 -8.72 29.35
N ALA A 385 -17.55 -9.62 28.46
CA ALA A 385 -18.06 -10.93 28.87
C ALA A 385 -17.02 -11.80 29.58
N ALA A 386 -15.73 -11.73 29.18
CA ALA A 386 -14.64 -12.43 29.84
C ALA A 386 -14.27 -11.84 31.21
N ALA A 387 -14.43 -10.53 31.39
CA ALA A 387 -14.14 -9.83 32.64
C ALA A 387 -15.24 -10.05 33.70
N ARG A 388 -16.44 -10.44 33.31
CA ARG A 388 -17.59 -10.73 34.22
C ARG A 388 -17.65 -12.18 34.70
N ARG A 389 -16.84 -13.06 34.14
CA ARG A 389 -16.65 -14.47 34.53
C ARG A 389 -15.47 -14.61 35.50
#